data_3601c5e5923d8a614b9aff7c1908c8d2
#
_entry.id   3601c5e5923d8a614b9aff7c1908c8d2
#
_cell.length_a   1.000
_cell.length_b   1.000
_cell.length_c   1.000
_cell.angle_alpha   90.00
_cell.angle_beta   90.00
_cell.angle_gamma   90.00
#
_symmetry.space_group_name_H-M   'P 1'
#
loop_
_entity.id
_entity.type
_entity.pdbx_description
1 polymer ?
#
loop_
_entity_poly.entity_id
_entity_poly.type
_entity_poly.pdbx_seq_one_letter_code
_entity_poly.pdbx_strand_id
1 'polypeptide(L)'
;AVKGNISSSTVDTLQEHLCAISDFQDAVLWIINSNGEIIVSTQKNIDVRDPIPLEEFDASKWGSNYYQIGKFYGFFKTDHLSVIAPITSDMETKGYVAIHYSMTNLYQSRSSILFIMQVIFLLCYAATSLLLWAYSHYIRKPLARIMKGASEYAGGNLAYKIDVTSDDEMGYLAKTLNYMSDELNKNGEYQRKFIANVSHDFRSPLTSIKGYVNAILDGTIPYEMQERYLKIIAFESERLEKLTRSLLTLNELDMKKRMMHIQRFDINDTIKNTAATFEGICTSHQIRLELLLSGHELYVRADMEQIQQVLYNLLDNAIKFSNDNSSVQIETTVKSGKVFVSVKDYGTGIPKESLGKIWDRFYKIDASRGKDRKGTGLGLSIVKEIINAHNQNIDVISTEGVGTEFIFTLEKTK
;
A
#
# COMPACT_ATOMS: atom_id res chain seq x y z
N ALA A 1 -5.01 -48.36 -84.84
CA ALA A 1 -5.97 -47.88 -85.82
C ALA A 1 -7.07 -47.13 -85.11
N VAL A 2 -6.84 -45.99 -84.52
CA VAL A 2 -7.90 -45.06 -84.15
C VAL A 2 -7.75 -43.81 -85.03
N LYS A 3 -7.85 -43.99 -86.33
CA LYS A 3 -8.33 -43.06 -87.28
C LYS A 3 -9.84 -43.35 -87.41
N GLY A 4 -10.58 -43.23 -86.38
CA GLY A 4 -11.99 -43.35 -86.32
C GLY A 4 -12.59 -42.09 -85.73
N ASN A 5 -12.89 -41.11 -86.58
CA ASN A 5 -13.89 -40.06 -86.43
C ASN A 5 -14.09 -39.44 -85.05
N ILE A 6 -13.05 -38.80 -84.45
CA ILE A 6 -13.33 -37.63 -83.65
C ILE A 6 -13.41 -36.48 -84.62
N SER A 7 -14.61 -35.93 -84.84
CA SER A 7 -14.77 -34.74 -85.68
C SER A 7 -13.89 -33.58 -85.09
N SER A 8 -13.32 -32.78 -85.95
CA SER A 8 -12.50 -31.62 -85.49
C SER A 8 -13.23 -30.74 -84.48
N SER A 9 -14.56 -30.64 -84.62
CA SER A 9 -15.46 -29.93 -83.72
C SER A 9 -15.48 -30.49 -82.29
N THR A 10 -15.27 -31.82 -82.10
CA THR A 10 -15.25 -32.46 -80.76
C THR A 10 -13.90 -32.26 -80.05
N VAL A 11 -12.83 -32.23 -80.84
CA VAL A 11 -11.49 -31.91 -80.27
C VAL A 11 -11.39 -30.46 -79.79
N ASP A 12 -11.95 -29.54 -80.65
CA ASP A 12 -11.98 -28.11 -80.33
C ASP A 12 -12.77 -27.82 -79.04
N THR A 13 -13.95 -28.44 -78.88
CA THR A 13 -14.77 -28.30 -77.67
C THR A 13 -14.12 -28.90 -76.41
N LEU A 14 -13.42 -30.03 -76.52
CA LEU A 14 -12.69 -30.67 -75.52
C LEU A 14 -11.45 -29.79 -75.04
N GLN A 15 -10.79 -29.22 -76.08
CA GLN A 15 -9.67 -28.32 -75.77
C GLN A 15 -10.11 -27.06 -75.06
N GLU A 16 -11.27 -26.47 -75.43
CA GLU A 16 -11.80 -25.30 -74.76
C GLU A 16 -12.13 -25.60 -73.25
N HIS A 17 -12.78 -26.75 -72.96
CA HIS A 17 -13.01 -27.15 -71.58
C HIS A 17 -11.76 -27.43 -70.81
N LEU A 18 -10.75 -28.07 -71.39
CA LEU A 18 -9.48 -28.34 -70.75
C LEU A 18 -8.68 -27.02 -70.51
N CYS A 19 -8.76 -26.07 -71.43
CA CYS A 19 -8.16 -24.75 -71.24
C CYS A 19 -8.78 -24.02 -70.04
N ALA A 20 -10.10 -24.06 -69.88
CA ALA A 20 -10.77 -23.45 -68.74
C ALA A 20 -10.31 -24.06 -67.39
N ILE A 21 -10.14 -25.38 -67.34
CA ILE A 21 -9.60 -26.08 -66.15
C ILE A 21 -8.13 -25.74 -65.95
N SER A 22 -7.34 -25.67 -67.00
CA SER A 22 -5.93 -25.31 -67.00
C SER A 22 -5.71 -23.93 -66.43
N ASP A 23 -6.45 -22.94 -66.91
CA ASP A 23 -6.35 -21.54 -66.46
C ASP A 23 -6.78 -21.40 -64.98
N PHE A 24 -7.79 -22.18 -64.53
CA PHE A 24 -8.23 -22.15 -63.12
C PHE A 24 -7.19 -22.75 -62.17
N GLN A 25 -6.49 -23.82 -62.61
CA GLN A 25 -5.54 -24.54 -61.75
C GLN A 25 -4.08 -24.11 -62.00
N ASP A 26 -3.79 -23.19 -62.90
CA ASP A 26 -2.44 -22.78 -63.32
C ASP A 26 -1.59 -24.01 -63.67
N ALA A 27 -2.15 -25.00 -64.33
CA ALA A 27 -1.55 -26.26 -64.70
C ALA A 27 -1.69 -26.53 -66.20
N VAL A 28 -0.75 -27.18 -66.79
CA VAL A 28 -0.81 -27.61 -68.20
C VAL A 28 -1.40 -28.99 -68.25
N LEU A 29 -2.45 -29.20 -69.07
CA LEU A 29 -3.09 -30.49 -69.27
C LEU A 29 -2.81 -31.02 -70.68
N TRP A 30 -2.41 -32.26 -70.76
CA TRP A 30 -2.22 -32.97 -72.04
C TRP A 30 -3.06 -34.23 -72.10
N ILE A 31 -3.48 -34.54 -73.31
CA ILE A 31 -4.00 -35.89 -73.64
C ILE A 31 -2.95 -36.51 -74.54
N ILE A 32 -2.51 -37.69 -74.19
CA ILE A 32 -1.49 -38.47 -74.88
C ILE A 32 -2.10 -39.75 -75.40
N ASN A 33 -1.86 -40.13 -76.65
CA ASN A 33 -2.37 -41.37 -77.20
C ASN A 33 -1.56 -42.60 -76.71
N SER A 34 -2.00 -43.82 -77.06
CA SER A 34 -1.26 -45.05 -76.69
C SER A 34 0.10 -45.19 -77.30
N ASN A 35 0.44 -44.41 -78.30
CA ASN A 35 1.76 -44.39 -78.98
C ASN A 35 2.73 -43.35 -78.31
N GLY A 36 2.33 -42.59 -77.28
CA GLY A 36 3.12 -41.56 -76.62
C GLY A 36 3.12 -40.24 -77.35
N GLU A 37 2.12 -39.93 -78.16
CA GLU A 37 2.01 -38.66 -78.89
C GLU A 37 0.98 -37.76 -78.25
N ILE A 38 1.31 -36.43 -78.03
CA ILE A 38 0.36 -35.45 -77.51
C ILE A 38 -0.70 -35.13 -78.60
N ILE A 39 -1.95 -35.36 -78.26
CA ILE A 39 -3.07 -35.11 -79.16
C ILE A 39 -3.92 -33.91 -78.76
N VAL A 40 -3.88 -33.50 -77.51
CA VAL A 40 -4.46 -32.26 -77.01
C VAL A 40 -3.51 -31.62 -75.95
N SER A 41 -3.32 -30.31 -76.05
CA SER A 41 -2.52 -29.53 -75.14
C SER A 41 -3.24 -28.22 -74.78
N THR A 42 -3.22 -27.82 -73.50
CA THR A 42 -3.69 -26.50 -73.08
C THR A 42 -2.60 -25.45 -73.09
N GLN A 43 -1.37 -25.82 -73.47
CA GLN A 43 -0.27 -24.88 -73.54
C GLN A 43 -0.43 -23.95 -74.74
N LYS A 44 -0.53 -22.63 -74.53
CA LYS A 44 -0.83 -21.62 -75.54
C LYS A 44 0.14 -21.58 -76.76
N ASN A 45 1.33 -22.13 -76.63
CA ASN A 45 2.39 -22.08 -77.65
C ASN A 45 2.51 -23.40 -78.44
N ILE A 46 1.63 -24.38 -78.24
CA ILE A 46 1.66 -25.67 -78.91
C ILE A 46 0.37 -25.81 -79.72
N ASP A 47 0.53 -25.75 -81.08
CA ASP A 47 -0.53 -26.05 -82.04
C ASP A 47 -0.48 -27.56 -82.32
N VAL A 48 -1.47 -28.28 -81.82
CA VAL A 48 -1.49 -29.76 -81.88
C VAL A 48 -2.34 -30.18 -83.16
N ARG A 49 -2.18 -29.48 -84.24
CA ARG A 49 -2.82 -29.94 -85.52
C ARG A 49 -2.23 -31.26 -85.99
N ASP A 50 -0.93 -31.51 -85.65
CA ASP A 50 -0.32 -32.80 -85.88
C ASP A 50 0.17 -33.36 -84.47
N PRO A 51 -0.04 -34.70 -84.23
CA PRO A 51 0.39 -35.33 -83.03
C PRO A 51 1.90 -35.13 -82.75
N ILE A 52 2.31 -34.61 -81.55
CA ILE A 52 3.66 -34.37 -81.18
C ILE A 52 4.20 -35.59 -80.43
N PRO A 53 5.22 -36.28 -80.94
CA PRO A 53 5.77 -37.44 -80.28
C PRO A 53 6.59 -37.02 -79.06
N LEU A 54 6.39 -37.74 -77.94
CA LEU A 54 7.29 -37.63 -76.78
C LEU A 54 8.43 -38.63 -76.92
N GLU A 55 9.66 -38.12 -76.94
CA GLU A 55 10.86 -38.96 -77.04
C GLU A 55 10.95 -39.94 -75.87
N GLU A 56 11.16 -41.23 -76.16
CA GLU A 56 11.26 -42.32 -75.16
C GLU A 56 10.04 -42.47 -74.20
N PHE A 57 8.85 -42.07 -74.62
CA PHE A 57 7.66 -42.29 -73.80
C PHE A 57 7.46 -43.76 -73.46
N ASP A 58 7.52 -44.09 -72.18
CA ASP A 58 7.26 -45.42 -71.67
C ASP A 58 6.36 -45.36 -70.44
N ALA A 59 5.10 -45.72 -70.59
CA ALA A 59 4.12 -45.68 -69.51
C ALA A 59 4.48 -46.67 -68.37
N SER A 60 5.27 -47.69 -68.63
CA SER A 60 5.70 -48.68 -67.62
C SER A 60 6.71 -48.08 -66.59
N LYS A 61 7.43 -47.02 -66.99
CA LYS A 61 8.38 -46.32 -66.11
C LYS A 61 7.69 -45.54 -64.97
N TRP A 62 6.39 -45.30 -65.02
CA TRP A 62 5.65 -44.57 -63.99
C TRP A 62 5.32 -45.42 -62.74
N GLY A 63 5.41 -46.74 -62.85
CA GLY A 63 5.21 -47.67 -61.71
C GLY A 63 3.90 -47.44 -60.96
N SER A 64 3.95 -47.59 -59.63
CA SER A 64 2.83 -47.33 -58.75
C SER A 64 2.65 -45.84 -58.36
N ASN A 65 3.62 -44.99 -58.71
CA ASN A 65 3.67 -43.58 -58.27
C ASN A 65 3.18 -42.62 -59.37
N TYR A 66 2.08 -42.68 -59.88
CA TYR A 66 1.48 -41.87 -60.98
C TYR A 66 1.92 -40.39 -61.10
N TYR A 67 3.09 -40.03 -60.56
CA TYR A 67 3.68 -38.72 -60.65
C TYR A 67 5.21 -38.74 -60.83
N GLN A 68 5.77 -37.68 -61.46
CA GLN A 68 7.18 -37.47 -61.66
C GLN A 68 7.51 -36.00 -61.47
N ILE A 69 8.67 -35.68 -60.90
CA ILE A 69 9.19 -34.33 -60.86
C ILE A 69 10.40 -34.26 -61.80
N GLY A 70 10.34 -33.30 -62.76
CA GLY A 70 11.39 -33.11 -63.74
C GLY A 70 10.90 -32.46 -65.01
N LYS A 71 11.72 -32.57 -66.08
CA LYS A 71 11.43 -31.94 -67.38
C LYS A 71 10.50 -32.69 -68.27
N PHE A 72 9.74 -33.61 -67.75
CA PHE A 72 8.81 -34.51 -68.43
C PHE A 72 9.23 -34.86 -69.88
N TYR A 73 9.96 -35.93 -70.06
CA TYR A 73 10.55 -36.39 -71.33
C TYR A 73 11.29 -35.30 -72.11
N GLY A 74 11.97 -34.38 -71.38
CA GLY A 74 12.76 -33.28 -71.98
C GLY A 74 11.93 -32.12 -72.59
N PHE A 75 10.61 -32.21 -72.50
CA PHE A 75 9.74 -31.24 -73.17
C PHE A 75 9.71 -29.88 -72.49
N PHE A 76 9.72 -29.86 -71.16
CA PHE A 76 9.76 -28.62 -70.42
C PHE A 76 11.17 -28.13 -70.16
N LYS A 77 11.40 -26.81 -70.22
CA LYS A 77 12.68 -26.19 -69.89
C LYS A 77 12.95 -26.19 -68.38
N THR A 78 11.90 -26.13 -67.60
CA THR A 78 11.93 -26.12 -66.13
C THR A 78 11.34 -27.38 -65.56
N ASP A 79 11.59 -27.70 -64.30
CA ASP A 79 11.01 -28.85 -63.65
C ASP A 79 9.50 -28.61 -63.36
N HIS A 80 8.74 -29.63 -63.67
CA HIS A 80 7.30 -29.72 -63.41
C HIS A 80 6.97 -30.96 -62.60
N LEU A 81 5.99 -30.82 -61.71
CA LEU A 81 5.32 -31.95 -61.12
C LEU A 81 4.30 -32.43 -62.16
N SER A 82 4.57 -33.58 -62.71
CA SER A 82 3.74 -34.22 -63.72
C SER A 82 3.02 -35.41 -63.15
N VAL A 83 1.70 -35.41 -63.24
CA VAL A 83 0.84 -36.53 -62.85
C VAL A 83 0.20 -37.11 -64.11
N ILE A 84 0.22 -38.43 -64.25
CA ILE A 84 -0.33 -39.13 -65.41
C ILE A 84 -1.38 -40.15 -64.97
N ALA A 85 -2.49 -40.22 -65.67
CA ALA A 85 -3.53 -41.21 -65.48
C ALA A 85 -3.95 -41.87 -66.79
N PRO A 86 -4.12 -43.19 -66.83
CA PRO A 86 -4.57 -43.88 -68.05
C PRO A 86 -6.07 -43.62 -68.37
N ILE A 87 -6.35 -43.44 -69.60
CA ILE A 87 -7.72 -43.41 -70.13
C ILE A 87 -7.99 -44.83 -70.63
N THR A 88 -8.89 -45.52 -69.95
CA THR A 88 -9.25 -46.92 -70.28
C THR A 88 -10.67 -47.03 -70.88
N SER A 89 -10.81 -47.85 -71.91
CA SER A 89 -12.11 -48.26 -72.46
C SER A 89 -12.00 -49.74 -72.93
N ASP A 90 -13.03 -50.54 -72.62
CA ASP A 90 -13.08 -51.96 -72.97
C ASP A 90 -11.90 -52.79 -72.50
N MET A 91 -11.38 -52.51 -71.28
CA MET A 91 -10.20 -53.09 -70.66
C MET A 91 -8.88 -52.82 -71.43
N GLU A 92 -8.87 -51.94 -72.38
CA GLU A 92 -7.68 -51.46 -73.05
C GLU A 92 -7.34 -50.00 -72.73
N THR A 93 -6.05 -49.70 -72.57
CA THR A 93 -5.59 -48.32 -72.42
C THR A 93 -5.58 -47.60 -73.72
N LYS A 94 -6.46 -46.64 -73.92
CA LYS A 94 -6.62 -45.86 -75.19
C LYS A 94 -5.72 -44.63 -75.21
N GLY A 95 -5.20 -44.20 -74.08
CA GLY A 95 -4.34 -43.05 -73.93
C GLY A 95 -4.06 -42.66 -72.44
N TYR A 96 -3.55 -41.49 -72.24
CA TYR A 96 -3.23 -40.96 -70.92
C TYR A 96 -3.63 -39.47 -70.81
N VAL A 97 -4.04 -39.04 -69.65
CA VAL A 97 -4.15 -37.65 -69.27
C VAL A 97 -2.96 -37.33 -68.41
N ALA A 98 -2.22 -36.29 -68.79
CA ALA A 98 -1.11 -35.77 -68.00
C ALA A 98 -1.42 -34.35 -67.54
N ILE A 99 -1.17 -34.06 -66.25
CA ILE A 99 -1.27 -32.74 -65.66
C ILE A 99 0.09 -32.31 -65.22
N HIS A 100 0.53 -31.14 -65.64
CA HIS A 100 1.86 -30.59 -65.32
C HIS A 100 1.70 -29.31 -64.57
N TYR A 101 2.30 -29.26 -63.36
CA TYR A 101 2.32 -28.08 -62.54
C TYR A 101 3.76 -27.55 -62.40
N SER A 102 4.01 -26.27 -62.70
CA SER A 102 5.35 -25.72 -62.67
C SER A 102 5.89 -25.70 -61.25
N MET A 103 7.06 -26.36 -61.03
CA MET A 103 7.76 -26.30 -59.75
C MET A 103 8.25 -24.89 -59.41
N THR A 104 8.46 -24.01 -60.39
CA THR A 104 8.82 -22.63 -60.20
C THR A 104 7.74 -21.87 -59.43
N ASN A 105 6.46 -22.09 -59.78
CA ASN A 105 5.31 -21.48 -59.11
C ASN A 105 5.20 -21.99 -57.66
N LEU A 106 5.44 -23.28 -57.46
CA LEU A 106 5.46 -23.88 -56.11
C LEU A 106 6.59 -23.31 -55.23
N TYR A 107 7.79 -23.15 -55.79
CA TYR A 107 8.92 -22.56 -55.06
C TYR A 107 8.70 -21.08 -54.76
N GLN A 108 8.13 -20.30 -55.66
CA GLN A 108 7.79 -18.91 -55.40
C GLN A 108 6.72 -18.77 -54.31
N SER A 109 5.66 -19.56 -54.35
CA SER A 109 4.62 -19.56 -53.33
C SER A 109 5.16 -19.98 -51.97
N ARG A 110 6.04 -21.01 -51.94
CA ARG A 110 6.74 -21.43 -50.72
C ARG A 110 7.62 -20.32 -50.15
N SER A 111 8.41 -19.65 -50.99
CA SER A 111 9.29 -18.59 -50.54
C SER A 111 8.53 -17.40 -49.98
N SER A 112 7.40 -17.03 -50.59
CA SER A 112 6.50 -15.98 -50.11
C SER A 112 5.91 -16.29 -48.76
N ILE A 113 5.42 -17.54 -48.58
CA ILE A 113 4.88 -18.00 -47.30
C ILE A 113 5.93 -18.00 -46.22
N LEU A 114 7.14 -18.50 -46.51
CA LEU A 114 8.25 -18.50 -45.55
C LEU A 114 8.67 -17.08 -45.17
N PHE A 115 8.72 -16.16 -46.11
CA PHE A 115 9.00 -14.75 -45.83
C PHE A 115 7.95 -14.12 -44.91
N ILE A 116 6.66 -14.34 -45.18
CA ILE A 116 5.56 -13.86 -44.33
C ILE A 116 5.69 -14.45 -42.91
N MET A 117 5.95 -15.75 -42.78
CA MET A 117 6.16 -16.40 -41.48
C MET A 117 7.36 -15.80 -40.72
N GLN A 118 8.48 -15.50 -41.40
CA GLN A 118 9.64 -14.86 -40.79
C GLN A 118 9.32 -13.46 -40.28
N VAL A 119 8.58 -12.67 -41.06
CA VAL A 119 8.16 -11.32 -40.65
C VAL A 119 7.24 -11.37 -39.42
N ILE A 120 6.24 -12.28 -39.43
CA ILE A 120 5.34 -12.47 -38.28
C ILE A 120 6.13 -12.90 -37.04
N PHE A 121 7.07 -13.84 -37.17
CA PHE A 121 7.90 -14.29 -36.05
C PHE A 121 8.71 -13.14 -35.46
N LEU A 122 9.32 -12.31 -36.33
CA LEU A 122 10.12 -11.16 -35.88
C LEU A 122 9.28 -10.10 -35.18
N LEU A 123 8.07 -9.83 -35.68
CA LEU A 123 7.11 -8.92 -35.02
C LEU A 123 6.67 -9.46 -33.66
N CYS A 124 6.34 -10.74 -33.55
CA CYS A 124 5.98 -11.38 -32.29
C CYS A 124 7.13 -11.33 -31.28
N TYR A 125 8.37 -11.58 -31.76
CA TYR A 125 9.56 -11.51 -30.89
C TYR A 125 9.80 -10.09 -30.39
N ALA A 126 9.68 -9.08 -31.26
CA ALA A 126 9.81 -7.67 -30.87
C ALA A 126 8.72 -7.26 -29.87
N ALA A 127 7.47 -7.65 -30.11
CA ALA A 127 6.36 -7.37 -29.19
C ALA A 127 6.57 -8.02 -27.82
N THR A 128 6.98 -9.28 -27.79
CA THR A 128 7.26 -10.00 -26.53
C THR A 128 8.42 -9.36 -25.75
N SER A 129 9.49 -8.97 -26.46
CA SER A 129 10.63 -8.29 -25.86
C SER A 129 10.24 -6.95 -25.24
N LEU A 130 9.39 -6.17 -25.93
CA LEU A 130 8.85 -4.91 -25.43
C LEU A 130 7.98 -5.11 -24.18
N LEU A 131 7.12 -6.12 -24.17
CA LEU A 131 6.30 -6.45 -23.01
C LEU A 131 7.13 -6.88 -21.81
N LEU A 132 8.17 -7.68 -22.00
CA LEU A 132 9.09 -8.09 -20.92
C LEU A 132 9.88 -6.91 -20.39
N TRP A 133 10.31 -5.99 -21.25
CA TRP A 133 10.97 -4.75 -20.83
C TRP A 133 10.02 -3.89 -20.00
N ALA A 134 8.79 -3.67 -20.47
CA ALA A 134 7.77 -2.91 -19.77
C ALA A 134 7.44 -3.52 -18.41
N TYR A 135 7.20 -4.83 -18.35
CA TYR A 135 6.99 -5.57 -17.10
C TYR A 135 8.14 -5.38 -16.12
N SER A 136 9.38 -5.52 -16.60
CA SER A 136 10.56 -5.34 -15.75
C SER A 136 10.68 -3.91 -15.21
N HIS A 137 10.36 -2.92 -16.03
CA HIS A 137 10.51 -1.51 -15.69
C HIS A 137 9.40 -1.02 -14.74
N TYR A 138 8.14 -1.33 -15.07
CA TYR A 138 6.97 -0.79 -14.35
C TYR A 138 6.52 -1.64 -13.17
N ILE A 139 6.83 -2.93 -13.16
CA ILE A 139 6.33 -3.83 -12.10
C ILE A 139 7.49 -4.40 -11.27
N ARG A 140 8.42 -5.13 -11.91
CA ARG A 140 9.45 -5.89 -11.18
C ARG A 140 10.39 -4.99 -10.38
N LYS A 141 10.92 -3.92 -10.96
CA LYS A 141 11.88 -3.03 -10.31
C LYS A 141 11.26 -2.25 -9.13
N PRO A 142 10.09 -1.57 -9.27
CA PRO A 142 9.43 -0.92 -8.14
C PRO A 142 9.09 -1.90 -7.02
N LEU A 143 8.53 -3.06 -7.35
CA LEU A 143 8.19 -4.08 -6.35
C LEU A 143 9.42 -4.57 -5.58
N ALA A 144 10.55 -4.80 -6.25
CA ALA A 144 11.80 -5.19 -5.59
C ALA A 144 12.31 -4.11 -4.62
N ARG A 145 12.16 -2.81 -4.96
CA ARG A 145 12.50 -1.70 -4.05
C ARG A 145 11.58 -1.66 -2.83
N ILE A 146 10.29 -1.87 -3.03
CA ILE A 146 9.31 -1.93 -1.94
C ILE A 146 9.61 -3.10 -1.01
N MET A 147 9.87 -4.29 -1.55
CA MET A 147 10.24 -5.47 -0.76
C MET A 147 11.53 -5.25 0.03
N LYS A 148 12.55 -4.62 -0.58
CA LYS A 148 13.78 -4.25 0.13
C LYS A 148 13.48 -3.31 1.28
N GLY A 149 12.70 -2.25 1.04
CA GLY A 149 12.33 -1.30 2.09
C GLY A 149 11.55 -1.94 3.23
N ALA A 150 10.58 -2.80 2.92
CA ALA A 150 9.85 -3.56 3.93
C ALA A 150 10.77 -4.48 4.76
N SER A 151 11.79 -5.09 4.12
CA SER A 151 12.81 -5.89 4.82
C SER A 151 13.69 -5.04 5.73
N GLU A 152 14.10 -3.83 5.29
CA GLU A 152 14.83 -2.87 6.12
C GLU A 152 14.00 -2.47 7.36
N TYR A 153 12.70 -2.20 7.19
CA TYR A 153 11.80 -1.87 8.30
C TYR A 153 11.65 -3.04 9.28
N ALA A 154 11.50 -4.28 8.78
CA ALA A 154 11.46 -5.47 9.62
C ALA A 154 12.76 -5.70 10.38
N GLY A 155 13.91 -5.30 9.81
CA GLY A 155 15.22 -5.32 10.46
C GLY A 155 15.44 -4.16 11.46
N GLY A 156 14.46 -3.28 11.63
CA GLY A 156 14.53 -2.13 12.56
C GLY A 156 15.14 -0.85 11.96
N ASN A 157 15.54 -0.87 10.67
CA ASN A 157 16.05 0.33 9.98
C ASN A 157 14.89 1.20 9.49
N LEU A 158 14.18 1.85 10.41
CA LEU A 158 13.04 2.72 10.12
C LEU A 158 13.42 4.05 9.44
N ALA A 159 14.71 4.39 9.41
CA ALA A 159 15.20 5.59 8.70
C ALA A 159 15.33 5.38 7.18
N TYR A 160 15.32 4.13 6.71
CA TYR A 160 15.33 3.82 5.28
C TYR A 160 14.11 4.44 4.59
N LYS A 161 14.28 4.97 3.37
CA LYS A 161 13.17 5.48 2.56
C LYS A 161 13.04 4.67 1.28
N ILE A 162 11.83 4.20 1.02
CA ILE A 162 11.50 3.52 -0.23
C ILE A 162 11.35 4.59 -1.31
N ASP A 163 12.28 4.58 -2.27
CA ASP A 163 12.30 5.51 -3.40
C ASP A 163 11.52 4.90 -4.58
N VAL A 164 10.22 5.13 -4.61
CA VAL A 164 9.30 4.82 -5.72
C VAL A 164 8.45 6.07 -5.97
N THR A 165 8.68 6.72 -7.11
CA THR A 165 8.08 8.01 -7.46
C THR A 165 6.94 7.89 -8.48
N SER A 166 6.42 6.69 -8.74
CA SER A 166 5.25 6.50 -9.61
C SER A 166 3.96 7.01 -8.95
N ASP A 167 3.01 7.45 -9.78
CA ASP A 167 1.68 7.90 -9.32
C ASP A 167 0.62 6.77 -9.44
N ASP A 168 1.07 5.52 -9.49
CA ASP A 168 0.27 4.31 -9.51
C ASP A 168 0.14 3.65 -8.11
N GLU A 169 -0.41 2.43 -8.07
CA GLU A 169 -0.58 1.66 -6.84
C GLU A 169 0.75 1.35 -6.15
N MET A 170 1.85 1.22 -6.91
CA MET A 170 3.19 0.97 -6.36
C MET A 170 3.72 2.21 -5.63
N GLY A 171 3.53 3.41 -6.22
CA GLY A 171 3.87 4.67 -5.57
C GLY A 171 3.04 4.94 -4.33
N TYR A 172 1.73 4.64 -4.36
CA TYR A 172 0.86 4.75 -3.19
C TYR A 172 1.30 3.80 -2.07
N LEU A 173 1.61 2.54 -2.41
CA LEU A 173 2.11 1.55 -1.44
C LEU A 173 3.43 1.99 -0.81
N ALA A 174 4.37 2.51 -1.60
CA ALA A 174 5.65 3.01 -1.09
C ALA A 174 5.46 4.21 -0.13
N LYS A 175 4.59 5.18 -0.49
CA LYS A 175 4.24 6.32 0.37
C LYS A 175 3.63 5.86 1.69
N THR A 176 2.70 4.91 1.64
CA THR A 176 2.03 4.36 2.84
C THR A 176 3.02 3.64 3.76
N LEU A 177 3.92 2.83 3.22
CA LEU A 177 4.96 2.14 3.99
C LEU A 177 5.96 3.13 4.60
N ASN A 178 6.37 4.16 3.85
CA ASN A 178 7.21 5.22 4.37
C ASN A 178 6.54 5.98 5.54
N TYR A 179 5.25 6.32 5.39
CA TYR A 179 4.47 6.96 6.46
C TYR A 179 4.37 6.07 7.70
N MET A 180 4.09 4.78 7.52
CA MET A 180 4.07 3.82 8.63
C MET A 180 5.42 3.73 9.34
N SER A 181 6.53 3.71 8.59
CA SER A 181 7.88 3.70 9.14
C SER A 181 8.18 4.97 9.95
N ASP A 182 7.77 6.14 9.46
CA ASP A 182 7.93 7.41 10.17
C ASP A 182 7.17 7.41 11.50
N GLU A 183 5.93 6.92 11.50
CA GLU A 183 5.13 6.81 12.72
C GLU A 183 5.72 5.81 13.72
N LEU A 184 6.22 4.67 13.25
CA LEU A 184 6.90 3.69 14.11
C LEU A 184 8.20 4.28 14.71
N ASN A 185 8.98 5.03 13.93
CA ASN A 185 10.20 5.66 14.41
C ASN A 185 9.90 6.74 15.47
N LYS A 186 8.91 7.60 15.22
CA LYS A 186 8.44 8.60 16.20
C LYS A 186 8.00 7.92 17.50
N ASN A 187 7.19 6.87 17.41
CA ASN A 187 6.75 6.12 18.58
C ASN A 187 7.92 5.51 19.35
N GLY A 188 8.92 4.96 18.65
CA GLY A 188 10.14 4.44 19.25
C GLY A 188 10.97 5.52 19.96
N GLU A 189 11.06 6.73 19.40
CA GLU A 189 11.70 7.88 20.04
C GLU A 189 10.95 8.36 21.29
N TYR A 190 9.60 8.44 21.18
CA TYR A 190 8.78 8.77 22.34
C TYR A 190 8.96 7.77 23.48
N GLN A 191 8.96 6.48 23.18
CA GLN A 191 9.16 5.43 24.18
C GLN A 191 10.55 5.49 24.82
N ARG A 192 11.61 5.75 24.05
CA ARG A 192 12.97 5.91 24.59
C ARG A 192 13.07 7.12 25.50
N LYS A 193 12.53 8.28 25.09
CA LYS A 193 12.46 9.48 25.92
C LYS A 193 11.65 9.24 27.20
N PHE A 194 10.52 8.54 27.10
CA PHE A 194 9.69 8.17 28.24
C PHE A 194 10.50 7.36 29.27
N ILE A 195 11.15 6.26 28.85
CA ILE A 195 11.96 5.42 29.75
C ILE A 195 13.10 6.21 30.37
N ALA A 196 13.79 7.05 29.60
CA ALA A 196 14.88 7.89 30.11
C ALA A 196 14.39 8.88 31.19
N ASN A 197 13.26 9.55 30.94
CA ASN A 197 12.66 10.50 31.88
C ASN A 197 12.18 9.82 33.17
N VAL A 198 11.50 8.68 33.04
CA VAL A 198 11.09 7.85 34.18
C VAL A 198 12.32 7.48 35.03
N SER A 199 13.36 6.96 34.38
CA SER A 199 14.59 6.55 35.09
C SER A 199 15.24 7.70 35.82
N HIS A 200 15.29 8.89 35.22
CA HIS A 200 15.83 10.09 35.83
C HIS A 200 15.00 10.54 37.03
N ASP A 201 13.67 10.62 36.89
CA ASP A 201 12.75 11.10 37.93
C ASP A 201 12.62 10.13 39.12
N PHE A 202 12.94 8.83 38.95
CA PHE A 202 13.11 7.86 40.03
C PHE A 202 14.49 7.99 40.71
N ARG A 203 15.57 8.15 39.94
CA ARG A 203 16.94 8.13 40.47
C ARG A 203 17.19 9.29 41.45
N SER A 204 16.66 10.47 41.12
CA SER A 204 16.91 11.67 41.95
C SER A 204 16.39 11.49 43.39
N PRO A 205 15.09 11.20 43.66
CA PRO A 205 14.60 11.02 45.03
C PRO A 205 15.22 9.83 45.73
N LEU A 206 15.44 8.70 45.02
CA LEU A 206 16.10 7.52 45.63
C LEU A 206 17.53 7.85 46.09
N THR A 207 18.29 8.64 45.32
CA THR A 207 19.64 9.09 45.73
C THR A 207 19.59 9.99 46.95
N SER A 208 18.61 10.91 47.02
CA SER A 208 18.41 11.78 48.16
C SER A 208 18.03 10.99 49.42
N ILE A 209 17.03 10.09 49.33
CA ILE A 209 16.62 9.20 50.42
C ILE A 209 17.84 8.41 50.94
N LYS A 210 18.53 7.69 50.01
CA LYS A 210 19.70 6.88 50.39
C LYS A 210 20.80 7.73 51.03
N GLY A 211 21.06 8.92 50.49
CA GLY A 211 22.08 9.82 51.02
C GLY A 211 21.78 10.30 52.44
N TYR A 212 20.55 10.75 52.67
CA TYR A 212 20.13 11.21 54.01
C TYR A 212 20.02 10.07 55.03
N VAL A 213 19.52 8.91 54.63
CA VAL A 213 19.48 7.72 55.51
C VAL A 213 20.91 7.34 55.94
N ASN A 214 21.88 7.28 55.01
CA ASN A 214 23.26 6.96 55.31
C ASN A 214 23.87 8.01 56.22
N ALA A 215 23.65 9.31 55.96
CA ALA A 215 24.20 10.41 56.77
C ALA A 215 23.58 10.47 58.18
N ILE A 216 22.40 9.95 58.40
CA ILE A 216 21.82 9.76 59.73
C ILE A 216 22.46 8.55 60.42
N LEU A 217 22.67 7.44 59.72
CA LEU A 217 23.23 6.20 60.26
C LEU A 217 24.69 6.31 60.63
N ASP A 218 25.49 7.05 59.84
CA ASP A 218 26.91 7.26 60.11
C ASP A 218 27.23 8.44 61.06
N GLY A 219 26.16 9.10 61.57
CA GLY A 219 26.28 10.20 62.54
C GLY A 219 26.72 11.54 61.93
N THR A 220 26.80 11.65 60.58
CA THR A 220 27.12 12.90 59.88
C THR A 220 26.07 13.98 60.15
N ILE A 221 24.78 13.56 60.32
CA ILE A 221 23.68 14.45 60.68
C ILE A 221 23.48 14.42 62.19
N PRO A 222 23.69 15.54 62.90
CA PRO A 222 23.47 15.64 64.32
C PRO A 222 22.01 15.32 64.72
N TYR A 223 21.81 14.80 65.93
CA TYR A 223 20.49 14.37 66.42
C TYR A 223 19.45 15.49 66.32
N GLU A 224 19.79 16.70 66.61
CA GLU A 224 18.92 17.87 66.60
C GLU A 224 18.42 18.22 65.18
N MET A 225 19.11 17.77 64.16
CA MET A 225 18.76 18.00 62.75
C MET A 225 18.06 16.79 62.11
N GLN A 226 18.06 15.63 62.71
CA GLN A 226 17.53 14.39 62.13
C GLN A 226 16.04 14.51 61.72
N GLU A 227 15.22 15.16 62.56
CA GLU A 227 13.80 15.38 62.26
C GLU A 227 13.60 16.12 60.92
N ARG A 228 14.41 17.11 60.64
CA ARG A 228 14.34 17.83 59.35
C ARG A 228 14.65 16.93 58.15
N TYR A 229 15.68 16.10 58.26
CA TYR A 229 16.08 15.20 57.17
C TYR A 229 15.11 14.00 57.01
N LEU A 230 14.54 13.51 58.10
CA LEU A 230 13.47 12.52 58.08
C LEU A 230 12.22 13.07 57.35
N LYS A 231 11.86 14.34 57.57
CA LYS A 231 10.79 15.01 56.82
C LYS A 231 11.09 15.09 55.32
N ILE A 232 12.37 15.31 54.94
CA ILE A 232 12.76 15.30 53.52
C ILE A 232 12.64 13.88 52.92
N ILE A 233 13.07 12.85 53.69
CA ILE A 233 12.93 11.45 53.27
C ILE A 233 11.48 11.09 53.06
N ALA A 234 10.58 11.44 54.01
CA ALA A 234 9.16 11.22 53.90
C ALA A 234 8.56 11.89 52.64
N PHE A 235 8.92 13.16 52.43
CA PHE A 235 8.50 13.93 51.24
C PHE A 235 8.94 13.28 49.91
N GLU A 236 10.20 12.84 49.79
CA GLU A 236 10.68 12.17 48.58
C GLU A 236 10.04 10.78 48.39
N SER A 237 9.66 10.10 49.49
CA SER A 237 8.90 8.83 49.44
C SER A 237 7.46 9.04 48.89
N GLU A 238 6.76 10.07 49.37
CA GLU A 238 5.44 10.46 48.87
C GLU A 238 5.49 10.86 47.41
N ARG A 239 6.54 11.54 47.01
CA ARG A 239 6.79 11.92 45.62
C ARG A 239 6.96 10.70 44.74
N LEU A 240 7.69 9.65 45.15
CA LEU A 240 7.84 8.39 44.45
C LEU A 240 6.53 7.64 44.34
N GLU A 241 5.73 7.63 45.42
CA GLU A 241 4.38 7.03 45.39
C GLU A 241 3.49 7.72 44.35
N LYS A 242 3.45 9.06 44.36
CA LYS A 242 2.66 9.85 43.38
C LYS A 242 3.10 9.56 41.93
N LEU A 243 4.42 9.44 41.71
CA LEU A 243 5.00 9.10 40.39
C LEU A 243 4.57 7.69 39.94
N THR A 244 4.68 6.70 40.81
CA THR A 244 4.31 5.32 40.56
C THR A 244 2.81 5.21 40.24
N ARG A 245 1.96 5.86 41.04
CA ARG A 245 0.51 5.90 40.81
C ARG A 245 0.16 6.53 39.47
N SER A 246 0.81 7.64 39.09
CA SER A 246 0.61 8.30 37.79
C SER A 246 1.00 7.41 36.62
N LEU A 247 2.10 6.65 36.74
CA LEU A 247 2.55 5.69 35.72
C LEU A 247 1.59 4.52 35.56
N LEU A 248 1.05 3.98 36.67
CA LEU A 248 0.04 2.93 36.62
C LEU A 248 -1.23 3.43 35.93
N THR A 249 -1.69 4.63 36.29
CA THR A 249 -2.87 5.25 35.63
C THR A 249 -2.65 5.40 34.10
N LEU A 250 -1.47 5.87 33.66
CA LEU A 250 -1.17 5.96 32.22
C LEU A 250 -1.21 4.59 31.52
N ASN A 251 -0.60 3.58 32.14
CA ASN A 251 -0.62 2.21 31.59
C ASN A 251 -2.04 1.64 31.52
N GLU A 252 -2.85 1.87 32.56
CA GLU A 252 -4.24 1.47 32.58
C GLU A 252 -5.10 2.20 31.52
N LEU A 253 -4.86 3.49 31.28
CA LEU A 253 -5.55 4.24 30.25
C LEU A 253 -5.24 3.71 28.85
N ASP A 254 -4.00 3.35 28.56
CA ASP A 254 -3.61 2.70 27.30
C ASP A 254 -4.34 1.36 27.11
N MET A 255 -4.57 0.59 28.19
CA MET A 255 -5.31 -0.67 28.16
C MET A 255 -6.84 -0.46 28.24
N LYS A 256 -7.33 0.51 29.02
CA LYS A 256 -8.76 0.81 29.23
C LYS A 256 -9.40 1.61 28.08
N LYS A 257 -8.69 2.10 27.08
CA LYS A 257 -9.30 2.56 25.81
C LYS A 257 -10.33 1.54 25.26
N ARG A 258 -10.29 0.31 25.75
CA ARG A 258 -11.23 -0.77 25.37
C ARG A 258 -12.42 -0.97 26.34
N MET A 259 -12.43 -0.38 27.56
CA MET A 259 -13.46 -0.63 28.57
C MET A 259 -13.75 0.60 29.45
N MET A 260 -14.15 1.73 28.82
CA MET A 260 -14.64 2.89 29.60
C MET A 260 -16.01 2.58 30.20
N HIS A 261 -16.21 2.93 31.45
CA HIS A 261 -17.49 2.77 32.15
C HIS A 261 -18.33 4.04 32.00
N ILE A 262 -18.86 4.26 30.77
CA ILE A 262 -19.67 5.44 30.46
C ILE A 262 -21.00 5.36 31.21
N GLN A 263 -21.25 6.32 32.08
CA GLN A 263 -22.49 6.45 32.86
C GLN A 263 -23.02 7.89 32.85
N ARG A 264 -24.28 8.04 33.22
CA ARG A 264 -24.90 9.36 33.47
C ARG A 264 -24.65 9.76 34.90
N PHE A 265 -24.10 10.97 35.12
CA PHE A 265 -23.87 11.52 36.46
C PHE A 265 -23.96 13.06 36.43
N ASP A 266 -24.12 13.65 37.62
CA ASP A 266 -24.11 15.10 37.80
C ASP A 266 -22.66 15.61 37.93
N ILE A 267 -22.23 16.40 36.92
CA ILE A 267 -20.88 16.98 36.90
C ILE A 267 -20.71 18.06 37.97
N ASN A 268 -21.77 18.81 38.30
CA ASN A 268 -21.72 19.82 39.34
C ASN A 268 -21.42 19.22 40.72
N ASP A 269 -22.02 18.08 41.00
CA ASP A 269 -21.76 17.33 42.25
C ASP A 269 -20.33 16.78 42.28
N THR A 270 -19.87 16.20 41.13
CA THR A 270 -18.50 15.71 41.01
C THR A 270 -17.47 16.86 41.21
N ILE A 271 -17.73 18.06 40.67
CA ILE A 271 -16.88 19.25 40.85
C ILE A 271 -16.85 19.64 42.32
N LYS A 272 -18.00 19.75 43.02
CA LYS A 272 -18.08 20.10 44.45
C LYS A 272 -17.30 19.12 45.31
N ASN A 273 -17.49 17.82 45.08
CA ASN A 273 -16.83 16.78 45.85
C ASN A 273 -15.29 16.79 45.62
N THR A 274 -14.86 17.02 44.37
CA THR A 274 -13.43 17.14 44.06
C THR A 274 -12.83 18.42 44.67
N ALA A 275 -13.49 19.55 44.55
CA ALA A 275 -13.06 20.82 45.13
C ALA A 275 -12.92 20.76 46.66
N ALA A 276 -13.83 20.07 47.35
CA ALA A 276 -13.78 19.90 48.79
C ALA A 276 -12.48 19.18 49.26
N THR A 277 -11.91 18.29 48.45
CA THR A 277 -10.64 17.62 48.81
C THR A 277 -9.45 18.56 48.88
N PHE A 278 -9.53 19.74 48.26
CA PHE A 278 -8.46 20.77 48.26
C PHE A 278 -8.66 21.88 49.29
N GLU A 279 -9.74 21.87 50.08
CA GLU A 279 -10.05 22.94 51.04
C GLU A 279 -8.91 23.19 52.04
N GLY A 280 -8.30 22.14 52.58
CA GLY A 280 -7.17 22.25 53.52
C GLY A 280 -5.92 22.90 52.89
N ILE A 281 -5.60 22.54 51.64
CA ILE A 281 -4.48 23.10 50.90
C ILE A 281 -4.77 24.55 50.52
N CYS A 282 -5.96 24.84 50.06
CA CYS A 282 -6.38 26.21 49.72
C CYS A 282 -6.32 27.14 50.92
N THR A 283 -6.77 26.70 52.10
CA THR A 283 -6.68 27.45 53.36
C THR A 283 -5.23 27.77 53.73
N SER A 284 -4.30 26.80 53.59
CA SER A 284 -2.89 27.01 53.92
C SER A 284 -2.16 28.02 53.01
N HIS A 285 -2.62 28.13 51.75
CA HIS A 285 -2.09 29.08 50.75
C HIS A 285 -2.96 30.34 50.59
N GLN A 286 -4.05 30.46 51.37
CA GLN A 286 -5.03 31.56 51.30
C GLN A 286 -5.64 31.74 49.89
N ILE A 287 -5.84 30.61 49.18
CA ILE A 287 -6.48 30.60 47.85
C ILE A 287 -7.97 30.37 48.03
N ARG A 288 -8.76 31.18 47.37
CA ARG A 288 -10.24 31.01 47.32
C ARG A 288 -10.64 30.15 46.15
N LEU A 289 -11.45 29.09 46.42
CA LEU A 289 -12.12 28.30 45.36
C LEU A 289 -13.48 28.90 45.07
N GLU A 290 -13.70 29.34 43.83
CA GLU A 290 -14.95 29.95 43.36
C GLU A 290 -15.64 28.99 42.38
N LEU A 291 -16.86 28.54 42.71
CA LEU A 291 -17.63 27.62 41.86
C LEU A 291 -18.79 28.38 41.19
N LEU A 292 -18.70 28.59 39.88
CA LEU A 292 -19.74 29.19 39.05
C LEU A 292 -20.43 28.08 38.22
N LEU A 293 -21.39 27.41 38.85
CA LEU A 293 -21.99 26.22 38.26
C LEU A 293 -23.33 26.56 37.59
N SER A 294 -23.52 26.04 36.38
CA SER A 294 -24.70 26.22 35.56
C SER A 294 -25.84 25.33 36.05
N GLY A 295 -26.89 25.92 36.65
CA GLY A 295 -28.03 25.19 37.20
C GLY A 295 -27.76 24.51 38.53
N HIS A 296 -28.78 23.84 39.05
CA HIS A 296 -28.66 23.06 40.32
C HIS A 296 -28.00 21.72 40.06
N GLU A 297 -28.41 21.04 39.00
CA GLU A 297 -27.90 19.74 38.52
C GLU A 297 -27.54 19.88 37.05
N LEU A 298 -26.43 19.21 36.60
CA LEU A 298 -25.99 19.24 35.22
C LEU A 298 -25.49 17.85 34.83
N TYR A 299 -26.34 17.08 34.15
CA TYR A 299 -26.03 15.71 33.79
C TYR A 299 -25.19 15.58 32.52
N VAL A 300 -24.15 14.76 32.60
CA VAL A 300 -23.24 14.43 31.52
C VAL A 300 -23.12 12.92 31.34
N ARG A 301 -22.64 12.50 30.17
CA ARG A 301 -22.39 11.11 29.82
C ARG A 301 -20.89 10.88 29.65
N ALA A 302 -20.24 10.29 30.64
CA ALA A 302 -18.80 10.04 30.67
C ALA A 302 -18.44 8.96 31.70
N ASP A 303 -17.18 8.61 31.78
CA ASP A 303 -16.63 7.80 32.87
C ASP A 303 -16.35 8.73 34.07
N MET A 304 -17.18 8.59 35.12
CA MET A 304 -17.15 9.49 36.26
C MET A 304 -15.79 9.49 36.98
N GLU A 305 -15.18 8.32 37.18
CA GLU A 305 -13.87 8.21 37.85
C GLU A 305 -12.76 8.90 37.04
N GLN A 306 -12.78 8.73 35.72
CA GLN A 306 -11.81 9.39 34.86
C GLN A 306 -12.01 10.91 34.80
N ILE A 307 -13.27 11.39 34.77
CA ILE A 307 -13.54 12.82 34.80
C ILE A 307 -13.18 13.43 36.17
N GLN A 308 -13.38 12.72 37.25
CA GLN A 308 -12.89 13.13 38.56
C GLN A 308 -11.37 13.25 38.59
N GLN A 309 -10.64 12.35 37.95
CA GLN A 309 -9.18 12.40 37.76
C GLN A 309 -8.75 13.62 36.94
N VAL A 310 -9.52 13.99 35.90
CA VAL A 310 -9.27 15.23 35.12
C VAL A 310 -9.38 16.45 36.01
N LEU A 311 -10.49 16.57 36.75
CA LEU A 311 -10.72 17.68 37.66
C LEU A 311 -9.64 17.78 38.74
N TYR A 312 -9.27 16.66 39.35
CA TYR A 312 -8.19 16.62 40.35
C TYR A 312 -6.85 17.13 39.78
N ASN A 313 -6.44 16.66 38.58
CA ASN A 313 -5.19 17.08 37.96
C ASN A 313 -5.19 18.57 37.57
N LEU A 314 -6.32 19.09 37.07
CA LEU A 314 -6.43 20.51 36.72
C LEU A 314 -6.42 21.38 37.97
N LEU A 315 -7.13 20.99 39.03
CA LEU A 315 -7.14 21.73 40.31
C LEU A 315 -5.80 21.68 41.04
N ASP A 316 -5.13 20.52 41.10
CA ASP A 316 -3.77 20.40 41.68
C ASP A 316 -2.79 21.35 40.97
N ASN A 317 -2.89 21.46 39.62
CA ASN A 317 -2.08 22.40 38.85
C ASN A 317 -2.45 23.85 39.13
N ALA A 318 -3.76 24.18 39.09
CA ALA A 318 -4.25 25.55 39.32
C ALA A 318 -3.80 26.07 40.72
N ILE A 319 -3.98 25.26 41.77
CA ILE A 319 -3.57 25.65 43.13
C ILE A 319 -2.04 25.76 43.25
N LYS A 320 -1.31 24.81 42.69
CA LYS A 320 0.17 24.78 42.74
C LYS A 320 0.83 25.99 42.07
N PHE A 321 0.29 26.43 40.94
CA PHE A 321 0.84 27.53 40.14
C PHE A 321 0.20 28.89 40.45
N SER A 322 -0.85 28.94 41.25
CA SER A 322 -1.48 30.15 41.74
C SER A 322 -0.51 30.93 42.67
N ASN A 323 -0.72 32.21 42.74
CA ASN A 323 -0.08 33.06 43.77
C ASN A 323 -0.82 32.92 45.10
N ASP A 324 -0.13 33.13 46.23
CA ASP A 324 -0.79 33.24 47.53
C ASP A 324 -1.79 34.39 47.54
N ASN A 325 -2.89 34.27 48.27
CA ASN A 325 -4.01 35.22 48.32
C ASN A 325 -4.76 35.43 46.99
N SER A 326 -4.71 34.47 46.07
CA SER A 326 -5.42 34.51 44.80
C SER A 326 -6.74 33.70 44.83
N SER A 327 -7.40 33.54 43.69
CA SER A 327 -8.52 32.63 43.54
C SER A 327 -8.32 31.61 42.41
N VAL A 328 -8.95 30.45 42.52
CA VAL A 328 -9.11 29.48 41.48
C VAL A 328 -10.58 29.32 41.20
N GLN A 329 -10.99 29.53 39.94
CA GLN A 329 -12.39 29.53 39.52
C GLN A 329 -12.67 28.25 38.71
N ILE A 330 -13.80 27.61 39.03
CA ILE A 330 -14.34 26.50 38.23
C ILE A 330 -15.70 26.95 37.72
N GLU A 331 -15.85 26.92 36.41
CA GLU A 331 -17.08 27.34 35.75
C GLU A 331 -17.66 26.20 34.89
N THR A 332 -18.97 26.00 34.93
CA THR A 332 -19.68 25.13 33.99
C THR A 332 -20.64 25.94 33.13
N THR A 333 -20.58 25.78 31.82
CA THR A 333 -21.50 26.40 30.87
C THR A 333 -22.05 25.38 29.88
N VAL A 334 -23.27 25.62 29.39
CA VAL A 334 -23.93 24.76 28.41
C VAL A 334 -24.06 25.46 27.08
N LYS A 335 -23.46 24.91 26.01
CA LYS A 335 -23.54 25.45 24.68
C LYS A 335 -23.66 24.35 23.63
N SER A 336 -24.59 24.46 22.71
CA SER A 336 -24.77 23.52 21.58
C SER A 336 -24.83 22.04 21.96
N GLY A 337 -25.51 21.70 23.08
CA GLY A 337 -25.64 20.30 23.54
C GLY A 337 -24.42 19.73 24.24
N LYS A 338 -23.40 20.54 24.49
CA LYS A 338 -22.20 20.17 25.26
C LYS A 338 -22.10 20.98 26.55
N VAL A 339 -21.51 20.36 27.56
CA VAL A 339 -21.10 21.03 28.80
C VAL A 339 -19.64 21.40 28.64
N PHE A 340 -19.31 22.66 28.87
CA PHE A 340 -17.96 23.18 28.97
C PHE A 340 -17.63 23.33 30.45
N VAL A 341 -16.50 22.75 30.86
CA VAL A 341 -15.97 22.87 32.20
C VAL A 341 -14.64 23.64 32.10
N SER A 342 -14.58 24.79 32.74
CA SER A 342 -13.39 25.63 32.80
C SER A 342 -12.78 25.60 34.20
N VAL A 343 -11.46 25.48 34.29
CA VAL A 343 -10.66 25.63 35.50
C VAL A 343 -9.67 26.75 35.25
N LYS A 344 -9.79 27.86 35.96
CA LYS A 344 -9.02 29.08 35.78
C LYS A 344 -8.23 29.40 37.03
N ASP A 345 -6.96 29.66 36.89
CA ASP A 345 -6.06 30.22 37.91
C ASP A 345 -5.59 31.63 37.56
N TYR A 346 -5.15 32.38 38.57
CA TYR A 346 -4.52 33.69 38.44
C TYR A 346 -3.08 33.63 38.92
N GLY A 347 -2.34 32.65 38.37
CA GLY A 347 -0.98 32.33 38.73
C GLY A 347 0.08 32.85 37.78
N THR A 348 1.15 32.08 37.65
CA THR A 348 2.33 32.45 36.85
C THR A 348 2.08 32.41 35.36
N GLY A 349 1.00 31.73 34.89
CA GLY A 349 0.71 31.53 33.47
C GLY A 349 1.73 30.64 32.77
N ILE A 350 1.54 30.44 31.48
CA ILE A 350 2.33 29.56 30.60
C ILE A 350 2.90 30.39 29.44
N PRO A 351 4.24 30.34 29.20
CA PRO A 351 4.85 30.97 28.03
C PRO A 351 4.30 30.41 26.72
N LYS A 352 4.14 31.26 25.69
CA LYS A 352 3.58 30.88 24.38
C LYS A 352 4.27 29.68 23.73
N GLU A 353 5.59 29.60 23.83
CA GLU A 353 6.41 28.51 23.27
C GLU A 353 6.20 27.16 23.96
N SER A 354 5.62 27.18 25.15
CA SER A 354 5.35 25.99 25.97
C SER A 354 3.92 25.46 25.79
N LEU A 355 2.96 26.27 25.30
CA LEU A 355 1.56 25.90 25.20
C LEU A 355 1.32 24.59 24.39
N GLY A 356 2.09 24.36 23.34
CA GLY A 356 2.01 23.11 22.56
C GLY A 356 2.63 21.91 23.27
N LYS A 357 3.57 22.14 24.19
CA LYS A 357 4.40 21.09 24.83
C LYS A 357 3.87 20.67 26.21
N ILE A 358 2.99 21.46 26.85
CA ILE A 358 2.47 21.12 28.19
C ILE A 358 1.70 19.80 28.24
N TRP A 359 1.28 19.32 27.10
CA TRP A 359 0.57 18.04 26.93
C TRP A 359 1.52 16.83 26.80
N ASP A 360 2.84 17.12 26.60
CA ASP A 360 3.84 16.06 26.48
C ASP A 360 4.14 15.44 27.85
N ARG A 361 4.32 14.13 27.89
CA ARG A 361 4.63 13.39 29.10
C ARG A 361 5.98 13.87 29.67
N PHE A 362 6.05 14.16 30.96
CA PHE A 362 7.23 14.67 31.69
C PHE A 362 7.67 16.09 31.31
N TYR A 363 6.89 16.81 30.52
CA TYR A 363 7.22 18.19 30.22
C TYR A 363 7.03 19.11 31.43
N LYS A 364 8.01 19.97 31.69
CA LYS A 364 8.00 20.96 32.77
C LYS A 364 8.56 22.25 32.22
N ILE A 365 7.93 23.38 32.58
CA ILE A 365 8.36 24.71 32.18
C ILE A 365 9.49 25.11 33.10
N ASP A 366 10.75 24.90 32.71
CA ASP A 366 11.97 25.24 33.45
C ASP A 366 12.16 24.60 34.85
N ALA A 367 13.05 23.61 34.89
CA ALA A 367 13.50 22.97 36.14
C ALA A 367 14.27 23.92 37.09
N SER A 368 14.62 25.15 36.63
CA SER A 368 15.46 26.09 37.38
C SER A 368 14.74 27.02 38.36
N ARG A 369 13.42 27.21 38.20
CA ARG A 369 12.63 28.16 38.99
C ARG A 369 11.93 27.58 40.23
N GLY A 370 12.53 26.69 40.97
CA GLY A 370 12.18 26.35 42.39
C GLY A 370 10.79 25.77 42.70
N LYS A 371 9.70 26.28 42.11
CA LYS A 371 8.32 25.81 42.32
C LYS A 371 8.02 24.51 41.59
N ASP A 372 8.74 24.19 40.50
CA ASP A 372 8.51 23.02 39.63
C ASP A 372 9.10 21.70 40.15
N ARG A 373 9.87 21.72 41.25
CA ARG A 373 10.42 20.47 41.81
C ARG A 373 9.39 19.48 42.31
N LYS A 374 8.15 19.91 42.52
CA LYS A 374 7.04 19.08 43.10
C LYS A 374 6.20 18.32 42.08
N GLY A 375 6.25 18.66 40.78
CA GLY A 375 5.38 18.05 39.75
C GLY A 375 6.04 16.86 39.05
N THR A 376 5.26 15.85 38.67
CA THR A 376 5.69 14.69 37.86
C THR A 376 5.76 14.99 36.38
N GLY A 377 5.08 16.05 35.89
CA GLY A 377 4.92 16.35 34.47
C GLY A 377 4.00 15.37 33.73
N LEU A 378 3.21 14.57 34.48
CA LEU A 378 2.29 13.58 33.91
C LEU A 378 0.82 14.02 33.98
N GLY A 379 0.47 14.97 34.87
CA GLY A 379 -0.93 15.34 35.13
C GLY A 379 -1.68 15.83 33.89
N LEU A 380 -1.10 16.77 33.12
CA LEU A 380 -1.76 17.31 31.92
C LEU A 380 -1.80 16.32 30.77
N SER A 381 -0.81 15.45 30.62
CA SER A 381 -0.85 14.36 29.63
C SER A 381 -1.95 13.33 29.95
N ILE A 382 -2.17 13.01 31.24
CA ILE A 382 -3.30 12.17 31.68
C ILE A 382 -4.63 12.82 31.36
N VAL A 383 -4.76 14.13 31.65
CA VAL A 383 -5.98 14.90 31.33
C VAL A 383 -6.29 14.81 29.82
N LYS A 384 -5.32 15.08 28.98
CA LYS A 384 -5.51 15.03 27.52
C LYS A 384 -5.90 13.63 27.02
N GLU A 385 -5.26 12.58 27.54
CA GLU A 385 -5.56 11.19 27.18
C GLU A 385 -7.00 10.81 27.59
N ILE A 386 -7.42 11.19 28.80
CA ILE A 386 -8.80 10.92 29.27
C ILE A 386 -9.83 11.64 28.39
N ILE A 387 -9.66 12.92 28.13
CA ILE A 387 -10.61 13.71 27.33
C ILE A 387 -10.66 13.21 25.88
N ASN A 388 -9.52 12.87 25.30
CA ASN A 388 -9.46 12.26 23.97
C ASN A 388 -10.14 10.87 23.93
N ALA A 389 -10.00 10.06 24.99
CA ALA A 389 -10.67 8.77 25.08
C ALA A 389 -12.20 8.91 25.10
N HIS A 390 -12.72 10.01 25.64
CA HIS A 390 -14.14 10.37 25.61
C HIS A 390 -14.61 10.99 24.30
N ASN A 391 -13.74 11.13 23.26
CA ASN A 391 -13.99 11.85 22.03
C ASN A 391 -14.42 13.31 22.25
N GLN A 392 -13.86 13.95 23.28
CA GLN A 392 -14.11 15.33 23.65
C GLN A 392 -12.83 16.16 23.47
N ASN A 393 -12.94 17.48 23.60
CA ASN A 393 -11.84 18.40 23.40
C ASN A 393 -11.41 19.03 24.72
N ILE A 394 -10.11 19.36 24.81
CA ILE A 394 -9.53 20.20 25.85
C ILE A 394 -8.65 21.25 25.23
N ASP A 395 -8.81 22.48 25.67
CA ASP A 395 -8.05 23.64 25.24
C ASP A 395 -7.44 24.39 26.44
N VAL A 396 -6.45 25.23 26.16
CA VAL A 396 -5.78 26.06 27.16
C VAL A 396 -5.68 27.50 26.67
N ILE A 397 -6.03 28.43 27.51
CA ILE A 397 -5.83 29.87 27.32
C ILE A 397 -4.93 30.33 28.45
N SER A 398 -3.75 30.86 28.13
CA SER A 398 -2.82 31.33 29.17
C SER A 398 -2.02 32.53 28.71
N THR A 399 -1.71 33.40 29.66
CA THR A 399 -0.82 34.53 29.49
C THR A 399 0.15 34.54 30.65
N GLU A 400 1.44 34.57 30.33
CA GLU A 400 2.53 34.61 31.35
C GLU A 400 2.37 35.81 32.29
N GLY A 401 2.42 35.56 33.59
CA GLY A 401 2.21 36.56 34.64
C GLY A 401 0.77 36.89 34.95
N VAL A 402 -0.21 36.38 34.21
CA VAL A 402 -1.66 36.67 34.41
C VAL A 402 -2.41 35.46 34.95
N GLY A 403 -2.18 34.26 34.39
CA GLY A 403 -2.83 33.02 34.79
C GLY A 403 -3.12 32.08 33.64
N THR A 404 -3.79 30.96 33.94
CA THR A 404 -4.11 29.89 32.98
C THR A 404 -5.57 29.47 33.13
N GLU A 405 -6.24 29.20 32.01
CA GLU A 405 -7.56 28.64 31.95
C GLU A 405 -7.54 27.37 31.09
N PHE A 406 -7.91 26.24 31.66
CA PHE A 406 -8.11 25.00 30.94
C PHE A 406 -9.61 24.77 30.75
N ILE A 407 -10.03 24.49 29.52
CA ILE A 407 -11.44 24.31 29.15
C ILE A 407 -11.61 22.95 28.50
N PHE A 408 -12.44 22.07 29.04
CA PHE A 408 -12.78 20.81 28.41
C PHE A 408 -14.27 20.64 28.20
N THR A 409 -14.64 19.75 27.25
CA THR A 409 -16.04 19.51 26.91
C THR A 409 -16.49 18.13 27.36
N LEU A 410 -17.81 18.01 27.64
CA LEU A 410 -18.50 16.74 27.91
C LEU A 410 -19.82 16.71 27.15
N GLU A 411 -20.30 15.51 26.84
CA GLU A 411 -21.61 15.31 26.23
C GLU A 411 -22.70 15.55 27.27
N LYS A 412 -23.59 16.56 27.01
CA LYS A 412 -24.76 16.81 27.89
C LYS A 412 -25.79 15.72 27.69
N THR A 413 -26.32 15.19 28.79
CA THR A 413 -27.48 14.29 28.77
C THR A 413 -28.68 14.96 29.44
N LYS A 414 -29.87 14.47 29.10
CA LYS A 414 -31.12 14.94 29.72
C LYS A 414 -31.30 14.37 31.10
#